data_1a04a585ee696c47850c37a8b611fb30
#
_entry.id   1a04a585ee696c47850c37a8b611fb30
#
_cell.length_a   1.000
_cell.length_b   1.000
_cell.length_c   1.000
_cell.angle_alpha   90.00
_cell.angle_beta   90.00
_cell.angle_gamma   90.00
#
_symmetry.space_group_name_H-M   'P 1'
#
loop_
_entity.id
_entity.type
_entity.pdbx_description
1 polymer ?
#
loop_
_entity_poly.entity_id
_entity_poly.type
_entity_poly.pdbx_seq_one_letter_code
_entity_poly.pdbx_strand_id
1 'polypeptide(L)'
;MERQSSDLRLAVLIDADNASYNALKDIMAEVAVYGTPTIKRIYGDWTDTQLAGWKPHLLEHAITPIQQYSYTVGKNSTDSAMIIDAMDILYSGRCDGFVLVSSDSDFTRLATRLREAGMKVYGMGEQKTPKPFIVACDKFVYIEVIRASGEGSHRQKTASKAAKSQPEVAELPKAEKKKQKPPASISSAPAAPPALSTPPAPAERKVPSEIEALIADSIENIADEDGYASMSELGNLLVKKQPDFDPRNFGFSKLTRLIESMERFEVDVRHTSNPNNKHIFLKDKKE
;
A
#
# COMPACT_ATOMS: atom_id res chain seq x y z
N MET A 1 8.47 32.25 12.26
CA MET A 1 7.49 31.25 12.74
C MET A 1 7.53 30.10 11.75
N GLU A 2 8.32 29.08 12.04
CA GLU A 2 8.32 27.82 11.30
C GLU A 2 6.93 27.19 11.47
N ARG A 3 6.22 27.01 10.37
CA ARG A 3 5.03 26.16 10.36
C ARG A 3 5.52 24.75 10.68
N GLN A 4 5.30 24.27 11.91
CA GLN A 4 5.28 22.84 12.17
C GLN A 4 4.41 22.22 11.07
N SER A 5 4.95 21.28 10.32
CA SER A 5 4.16 20.53 9.33
C SER A 5 3.05 19.82 10.12
N SER A 6 1.89 20.46 10.20
CA SER A 6 0.72 19.81 10.79
C SER A 6 0.41 18.61 9.92
N ASP A 7 0.29 17.46 10.57
CA ASP A 7 -0.08 16.22 9.91
C ASP A 7 -1.42 16.40 9.15
N LEU A 8 -1.49 15.99 7.88
CA LEU A 8 -2.67 16.19 7.06
C LEU A 8 -3.86 15.44 7.63
N ARG A 9 -5.00 16.10 7.79
CA ARG A 9 -6.27 15.46 8.13
C ARG A 9 -6.85 14.83 6.86
N LEU A 10 -7.03 13.53 6.87
CA LEU A 10 -7.45 12.79 5.69
C LEU A 10 -8.87 12.24 5.85
N ALA A 11 -9.68 12.37 4.80
CA ALA A 11 -10.93 11.64 4.63
C ALA A 11 -10.67 10.37 3.80
N VAL A 12 -10.84 9.20 4.42
CA VAL A 12 -10.67 7.89 3.79
C VAL A 12 -12.04 7.38 3.37
N LEU A 13 -12.23 7.24 2.06
CA LEU A 13 -13.47 6.79 1.44
C LEU A 13 -13.19 5.49 0.70
N ILE A 14 -13.89 4.43 1.10
CA ILE A 14 -13.65 3.06 0.63
C ILE A 14 -14.89 2.58 -0.13
N ASP A 15 -14.67 2.13 -1.34
CA ASP A 15 -15.67 1.45 -2.15
C ASP A 15 -15.65 -0.05 -1.80
N ALA A 16 -16.70 -0.54 -1.14
CA ALA A 16 -16.78 -1.94 -0.68
C ALA A 16 -16.91 -2.94 -1.83
N ASP A 17 -17.44 -2.51 -2.96
CA ASP A 17 -17.67 -3.37 -4.13
C ASP A 17 -16.36 -3.66 -4.87
N ASN A 18 -15.39 -2.72 -4.80
CA ASN A 18 -14.10 -2.79 -5.49
C ASN A 18 -12.89 -2.94 -4.54
N ALA A 19 -13.09 -3.08 -3.24
CA ALA A 19 -12.02 -3.28 -2.28
C ALA A 19 -12.15 -4.62 -1.55
N SER A 20 -11.03 -5.15 -1.03
CA SER A 20 -11.02 -6.38 -0.24
C SER A 20 -10.76 -6.08 1.23
N TYR A 21 -11.61 -6.60 2.13
CA TYR A 21 -11.42 -6.49 3.58
C TYR A 21 -10.07 -7.10 4.06
N ASN A 22 -9.52 -8.07 3.33
CA ASN A 22 -8.22 -8.67 3.65
C ASN A 22 -7.05 -7.68 3.52
N ALA A 23 -7.22 -6.62 2.72
CA ALA A 23 -6.21 -5.58 2.54
C ALA A 23 -6.39 -4.39 3.51
N LEU A 24 -7.50 -4.33 4.23
CA LEU A 24 -7.88 -3.14 5.00
C LEU A 24 -6.84 -2.72 6.03
N LYS A 25 -6.27 -3.68 6.77
CA LYS A 25 -5.23 -3.41 7.76
C LYS A 25 -4.00 -2.76 7.13
N ASP A 26 -3.57 -3.28 6.00
CA ASP A 26 -2.38 -2.78 5.29
C ASP A 26 -2.68 -1.42 4.63
N ILE A 27 -3.88 -1.24 4.08
CA ILE A 27 -4.38 0.05 3.57
C ILE A 27 -4.34 1.11 4.67
N MET A 28 -4.89 0.83 5.86
CA MET A 28 -4.90 1.78 6.97
C MET A 28 -3.49 2.10 7.49
N ALA A 29 -2.56 1.14 7.45
CA ALA A 29 -1.16 1.38 7.77
C ALA A 29 -0.48 2.28 6.73
N GLU A 30 -0.78 2.10 5.45
CA GLU A 30 -0.27 2.96 4.37
C GLU A 30 -0.86 4.38 4.45
N VAL A 31 -2.15 4.53 4.75
CA VAL A 31 -2.82 5.84 4.95
C VAL A 31 -2.11 6.65 6.03
N ALA A 32 -1.71 6.02 7.13
CA ALA A 32 -1.01 6.68 8.23
C ALA A 32 0.36 7.27 7.84
N VAL A 33 0.94 6.86 6.71
CA VAL A 33 2.17 7.45 6.17
C VAL A 33 1.90 8.85 5.57
N TYR A 34 0.68 9.08 5.08
CA TYR A 34 0.31 10.33 4.39
C TYR A 34 -0.36 11.36 5.30
N GLY A 35 -0.93 10.93 6.43
CA GLY A 35 -1.58 11.81 7.37
C GLY A 35 -2.50 11.08 8.35
N THR A 36 -3.20 11.86 9.17
CA THR A 36 -4.14 11.34 10.15
C THR A 36 -5.53 11.14 9.54
N PRO A 37 -6.06 9.89 9.48
CA PRO A 37 -7.40 9.60 8.97
C PRO A 37 -8.48 10.04 9.99
N THR A 38 -9.00 11.26 9.83
CA THR A 38 -10.02 11.83 10.71
C THR A 38 -11.44 11.42 10.34
N ILE A 39 -11.68 11.14 9.06
CA ILE A 39 -12.95 10.62 8.53
C ILE A 39 -12.64 9.29 7.86
N LYS A 40 -13.38 8.22 8.24
CA LYS A 40 -13.23 6.89 7.66
C LYS A 40 -14.61 6.35 7.35
N ARG A 41 -14.94 6.21 6.06
CA ARG A 41 -16.23 5.75 5.57
C ARG A 41 -16.04 4.66 4.49
N ILE A 42 -16.98 3.72 4.49
CA ILE A 42 -17.04 2.67 3.47
C ILE A 42 -18.47 2.59 2.94
N TYR A 43 -18.59 2.49 1.63
CA TYR A 43 -19.85 2.57 0.90
C TYR A 43 -20.19 1.21 0.29
N GLY A 44 -21.44 0.78 0.42
CA GLY A 44 -21.92 -0.48 -0.13
C GLY A 44 -23.36 -0.78 0.24
N ASP A 45 -23.92 -1.81 -0.35
CA ASP A 45 -25.22 -2.35 0.05
C ASP A 45 -25.02 -3.38 1.18
N TRP A 46 -25.09 -2.92 2.43
CA TRP A 46 -24.88 -3.77 3.63
C TRP A 46 -25.99 -4.77 3.87
N THR A 47 -27.02 -4.81 3.03
CA THR A 47 -28.02 -5.88 3.01
C THR A 47 -27.57 -7.07 2.16
N ASP A 48 -26.53 -6.88 1.31
CA ASP A 48 -25.91 -7.96 0.57
C ASP A 48 -25.06 -8.84 1.49
N THR A 49 -25.26 -10.13 1.42
CA THR A 49 -24.48 -11.12 2.18
C THR A 49 -23.01 -11.17 1.80
N GLN A 50 -22.64 -10.74 0.59
CA GLN A 50 -21.25 -10.67 0.13
C GLN A 50 -20.42 -9.71 0.96
N LEU A 51 -21.02 -8.63 1.48
CA LEU A 51 -20.34 -7.66 2.33
C LEU A 51 -20.30 -8.06 3.81
N ALA A 52 -20.92 -9.17 4.22
CA ALA A 52 -20.95 -9.61 5.63
C ALA A 52 -19.55 -9.79 6.24
N GLY A 53 -18.55 -10.19 5.42
CA GLY A 53 -17.16 -10.36 5.85
C GLY A 53 -16.47 -9.07 6.31
N TRP A 54 -16.96 -7.89 5.93
CA TRP A 54 -16.40 -6.61 6.32
C TRP A 54 -16.62 -6.26 7.79
N LYS A 55 -17.72 -6.70 8.40
CA LYS A 55 -18.20 -6.28 9.73
C LYS A 55 -17.12 -6.33 10.84
N PRO A 56 -16.36 -7.43 11.03
CA PRO A 56 -15.31 -7.45 12.05
C PRO A 56 -14.22 -6.40 11.81
N HIS A 57 -13.82 -6.24 10.55
CA HIS A 57 -12.76 -5.30 10.15
C HIS A 57 -13.17 -3.85 10.31
N LEU A 58 -14.45 -3.51 10.05
CA LEU A 58 -14.97 -2.16 10.25
C LEU A 58 -14.93 -1.76 11.72
N LEU A 59 -15.29 -2.67 12.63
CA LEU A 59 -15.24 -2.45 14.06
C LEU A 59 -13.80 -2.26 14.56
N GLU A 60 -12.88 -3.11 14.11
CA GLU A 60 -11.45 -3.05 14.48
C GLU A 60 -10.82 -1.71 14.11
N HIS A 61 -11.17 -1.15 12.95
CA HIS A 61 -10.59 0.08 12.43
C HIS A 61 -11.45 1.33 12.64
N ALA A 62 -12.60 1.21 13.33
CA ALA A 62 -13.57 2.29 13.55
C ALA A 62 -13.95 2.98 12.23
N ILE A 63 -14.35 2.21 11.22
CA ILE A 63 -14.82 2.69 9.92
C ILE A 63 -16.34 2.70 9.92
N THR A 64 -16.93 3.82 9.49
CA THR A 64 -18.37 4.00 9.43
C THR A 64 -18.92 3.45 8.12
N PRO A 65 -19.77 2.41 8.14
CA PRO A 65 -20.46 1.95 6.95
C PRO A 65 -21.57 2.93 6.54
N ILE A 66 -21.60 3.27 5.26
CA ILE A 66 -22.66 4.08 4.65
C ILE A 66 -23.48 3.14 3.78
N GLN A 67 -24.78 3.03 4.10
CA GLN A 67 -25.71 2.20 3.37
C GLN A 67 -26.16 2.88 2.08
N GLN A 68 -26.04 2.17 0.98
CA GLN A 68 -26.65 2.52 -0.29
C GLN A 68 -27.36 1.30 -0.88
N TYR A 69 -28.68 1.36 -0.98
CA TYR A 69 -29.44 0.26 -1.59
C TYR A 69 -29.24 0.22 -3.10
N SER A 70 -29.01 -0.96 -3.62
CA SER A 70 -28.96 -1.23 -5.06
C SER A 70 -30.36 -1.39 -5.61
N TYR A 71 -30.99 -0.29 -6.05
CA TYR A 71 -32.36 -0.31 -6.61
C TYR A 71 -32.45 -1.04 -7.94
N THR A 72 -31.34 -1.20 -8.65
CA THR A 72 -31.28 -1.86 -9.96
C THR A 72 -29.92 -2.55 -10.10
N VAL A 73 -29.91 -3.80 -10.46
CA VAL A 73 -28.67 -4.57 -10.69
C VAL A 73 -27.83 -3.92 -11.79
N GLY A 74 -26.54 -3.71 -11.51
CA GLY A 74 -25.57 -3.19 -12.48
C GLY A 74 -25.59 -1.66 -12.65
N LYS A 75 -26.14 -0.89 -11.71
CA LYS A 75 -26.01 0.57 -11.68
C LYS A 75 -25.10 1.03 -10.53
N ASN A 76 -24.31 2.08 -10.78
CA ASN A 76 -23.31 2.69 -9.91
C ASN A 76 -23.96 3.51 -8.77
N SER A 77 -24.88 2.91 -8.00
CA SER A 77 -25.57 3.61 -6.90
C SER A 77 -24.63 3.89 -5.72
N THR A 78 -23.75 2.95 -5.44
CA THR A 78 -22.71 3.06 -4.39
C THR A 78 -21.74 4.18 -4.72
N ASP A 79 -21.27 4.26 -5.98
CA ASP A 79 -20.36 5.31 -6.45
C ASP A 79 -20.98 6.70 -6.29
N SER A 80 -22.25 6.85 -6.66
CA SER A 80 -22.97 8.11 -6.51
C SER A 80 -23.06 8.57 -5.04
N ALA A 81 -23.31 7.65 -4.11
CA ALA A 81 -23.32 7.93 -2.69
C ALA A 81 -21.96 8.40 -2.19
N MET A 82 -20.88 7.71 -2.60
CA MET A 82 -19.51 8.08 -2.25
C MET A 82 -19.14 9.45 -2.82
N ILE A 83 -19.52 9.75 -4.07
CA ILE A 83 -19.25 11.05 -4.73
C ILE A 83 -19.98 12.19 -3.98
N ILE A 84 -21.26 12.04 -3.67
CA ILE A 84 -22.04 13.06 -2.96
C ILE A 84 -21.42 13.34 -1.59
N ASP A 85 -21.14 12.29 -0.82
CA ASP A 85 -20.58 12.43 0.52
C ASP A 85 -19.15 13.01 0.48
N ALA A 86 -18.34 12.69 -0.52
CA ALA A 86 -17.04 13.31 -0.72
C ALA A 86 -17.16 14.82 -0.94
N MET A 87 -18.15 15.27 -1.72
CA MET A 87 -18.40 16.70 -1.92
C MET A 87 -18.89 17.39 -0.66
N ASP A 88 -19.74 16.75 0.14
CA ASP A 88 -20.18 17.28 1.43
C ASP A 88 -19.00 17.41 2.41
N ILE A 89 -18.11 16.43 2.45
CA ILE A 89 -16.89 16.48 3.26
C ILE A 89 -15.98 17.61 2.76
N LEU A 90 -15.77 17.76 1.46
CA LEU A 90 -14.99 18.85 0.87
C LEU A 90 -15.48 20.22 1.34
N TYR A 91 -16.78 20.49 1.17
CA TYR A 91 -17.36 21.78 1.55
C TYR A 91 -17.46 22.01 3.07
N SER A 92 -17.36 20.95 3.87
CA SER A 92 -17.29 21.09 5.32
C SER A 92 -15.97 21.71 5.83
N GLY A 93 -14.90 21.71 5.03
CA GLY A 93 -13.57 22.20 5.40
C GLY A 93 -12.88 21.40 6.52
N ARG A 94 -13.31 20.17 6.78
CA ARG A 94 -12.82 19.35 7.92
C ARG A 94 -11.60 18.52 7.61
N CYS A 95 -11.18 18.42 6.34
CA CYS A 95 -10.00 17.65 5.92
C CYS A 95 -9.10 18.48 5.01
N ASP A 96 -7.85 18.04 4.87
CA ASP A 96 -6.82 18.64 4.03
C ASP A 96 -6.54 17.77 2.79
N GLY A 97 -7.08 16.56 2.77
CA GLY A 97 -6.96 15.62 1.66
C GLY A 97 -7.89 14.42 1.76
N PHE A 98 -7.92 13.65 0.69
CA PHE A 98 -8.75 12.47 0.52
C PHE A 98 -7.90 11.24 0.16
N VAL A 99 -8.30 10.09 0.68
CA VAL A 99 -7.83 8.78 0.23
C VAL A 99 -9.02 8.06 -0.40
N LEU A 100 -8.94 7.79 -1.69
CA LEU A 100 -9.97 7.09 -2.45
C LEU A 100 -9.50 5.63 -2.66
N VAL A 101 -10.22 4.69 -2.05
CA VAL A 101 -9.89 3.26 -2.14
C VAL A 101 -10.88 2.59 -3.09
N SER A 102 -10.52 2.51 -4.35
CA SER A 102 -11.27 1.86 -5.43
C SER A 102 -10.39 1.62 -6.64
N SER A 103 -10.79 0.69 -7.50
CA SER A 103 -10.19 0.45 -8.83
C SER A 103 -11.09 0.94 -9.98
N ASP A 104 -12.18 1.65 -9.66
CA ASP A 104 -13.14 2.11 -10.66
C ASP A 104 -12.74 3.46 -11.25
N SER A 105 -12.82 3.54 -12.58
CA SER A 105 -12.57 4.77 -13.35
C SER A 105 -13.63 5.85 -13.15
N ASP A 106 -14.81 5.51 -12.65
CA ASP A 106 -15.92 6.45 -12.44
C ASP A 106 -15.55 7.51 -11.39
N PHE A 107 -14.61 7.19 -10.48
CA PHE A 107 -14.06 8.15 -9.54
C PHE A 107 -13.01 9.12 -10.12
N THR A 108 -12.65 9.00 -11.41
CA THR A 108 -11.70 9.92 -12.07
C THR A 108 -12.14 11.38 -11.94
N ARG A 109 -13.42 11.68 -12.20
CA ARG A 109 -13.96 13.04 -12.10
C ARG A 109 -13.99 13.56 -10.68
N LEU A 110 -14.26 12.68 -9.70
CA LEU A 110 -14.19 13.03 -8.29
C LEU A 110 -12.75 13.43 -7.90
N ALA A 111 -11.76 12.58 -8.22
CA ALA A 111 -10.36 12.85 -7.92
C ALA A 111 -9.89 14.19 -8.52
N THR A 112 -10.23 14.44 -9.81
CA THR A 112 -9.93 15.71 -10.47
C THR A 112 -10.58 16.89 -9.73
N ARG A 113 -11.87 16.80 -9.39
CA ARG A 113 -12.61 17.87 -8.72
C ARG A 113 -12.07 18.20 -7.33
N LEU A 114 -11.65 17.18 -6.58
CA LEU A 114 -11.02 17.36 -5.26
C LEU A 114 -9.67 18.09 -5.39
N ARG A 115 -8.85 17.73 -6.38
CA ARG A 115 -7.58 18.41 -6.66
C ARG A 115 -7.78 19.86 -7.13
N GLU A 116 -8.76 20.12 -7.97
CA GLU A 116 -9.15 21.48 -8.39
C GLU A 116 -9.52 22.36 -7.18
N ALA A 117 -10.09 21.77 -6.13
CA ALA A 117 -10.40 22.44 -4.87
C ALA A 117 -9.17 22.59 -3.93
N GLY A 118 -7.97 22.19 -4.37
CA GLY A 118 -6.73 22.29 -3.59
C GLY A 118 -6.51 21.17 -2.59
N MET A 119 -7.34 20.11 -2.60
CA MET A 119 -7.17 18.96 -1.72
C MET A 119 -6.04 18.03 -2.21
N LYS A 120 -5.36 17.38 -1.27
CA LYS A 120 -4.49 16.25 -1.60
C LYS A 120 -5.32 15.02 -1.87
N VAL A 121 -5.04 14.33 -2.99
CA VAL A 121 -5.79 13.13 -3.38
C VAL A 121 -4.83 11.95 -3.54
N TYR A 122 -5.02 10.95 -2.68
CA TYR A 122 -4.31 9.68 -2.71
C TYR A 122 -5.25 8.58 -3.21
N GLY A 123 -4.88 7.89 -4.29
CA GLY A 123 -5.61 6.73 -4.78
C GLY A 123 -5.00 5.43 -4.27
N MET A 124 -5.82 4.46 -3.93
CA MET A 124 -5.39 3.10 -3.60
C MET A 124 -6.31 2.11 -4.32
N GLY A 125 -5.74 1.29 -5.20
CA GLY A 125 -6.50 0.34 -6.00
C GLY A 125 -5.64 -0.81 -6.49
N GLU A 126 -6.25 -1.76 -7.18
CA GLU A 126 -5.57 -2.90 -7.76
C GLU A 126 -4.78 -2.51 -9.02
N GLN A 127 -3.84 -3.37 -9.45
CA GLN A 127 -3.05 -3.15 -10.68
C GLN A 127 -3.89 -3.01 -11.96
N LYS A 128 -5.12 -3.54 -11.95
CA LYS A 128 -6.08 -3.39 -13.06
C LYS A 128 -6.68 -1.98 -13.18
N THR A 129 -6.45 -1.09 -12.23
CA THR A 129 -7.01 0.27 -12.19
C THR A 129 -6.69 1.05 -13.46
N PRO A 130 -7.69 1.65 -14.14
CA PRO A 130 -7.47 2.39 -15.36
C PRO A 130 -6.58 3.62 -15.18
N LYS A 131 -5.66 3.85 -16.11
CA LYS A 131 -4.70 4.96 -16.08
C LYS A 131 -5.32 6.36 -15.86
N PRO A 132 -6.51 6.70 -16.41
CA PRO A 132 -7.13 7.99 -16.13
C PRO A 132 -7.38 8.26 -14.65
N PHE A 133 -7.81 7.27 -13.86
CA PHE A 133 -8.00 7.43 -12.42
C PHE A 133 -6.67 7.60 -11.69
N ILE A 134 -5.65 6.82 -12.06
CA ILE A 134 -4.30 6.93 -11.50
C ILE A 134 -3.75 8.34 -11.68
N VAL A 135 -3.80 8.88 -12.88
CA VAL A 135 -3.27 10.22 -13.22
C VAL A 135 -4.08 11.35 -12.56
N ALA A 136 -5.35 11.12 -12.27
CA ALA A 136 -6.19 12.06 -11.55
C ALA A 136 -5.80 12.23 -10.08
N CYS A 137 -5.01 11.33 -9.49
CA CYS A 137 -4.51 11.41 -8.12
C CYS A 137 -3.18 12.16 -8.02
N ASP A 138 -2.86 12.73 -6.85
CA ASP A 138 -1.51 13.24 -6.55
C ASP A 138 -0.51 12.10 -6.38
N LYS A 139 -0.98 10.98 -5.80
CA LYS A 139 -0.24 9.73 -5.68
C LYS A 139 -1.20 8.56 -5.75
N PHE A 140 -0.77 7.48 -6.39
CA PHE A 140 -1.52 6.24 -6.45
C PHE A 140 -0.68 5.06 -5.94
N VAL A 141 -1.25 4.19 -5.12
CA VAL A 141 -0.56 3.02 -4.55
C VAL A 141 -1.36 1.76 -4.86
N TYR A 142 -0.67 0.76 -5.41
CA TYR A 142 -1.30 -0.53 -5.70
C TYR A 142 -1.47 -1.37 -4.42
N ILE A 143 -2.65 -1.91 -4.22
CA ILE A 143 -3.00 -2.73 -3.04
C ILE A 143 -2.11 -3.96 -2.94
N GLU A 144 -1.72 -4.57 -4.06
CA GLU A 144 -0.81 -5.71 -4.11
C GLU A 144 0.56 -5.37 -3.52
N VAL A 145 1.04 -4.16 -3.77
CA VAL A 145 2.33 -3.66 -3.25
C VAL A 145 2.26 -3.40 -1.74
N ILE A 146 1.13 -2.82 -1.29
CA ILE A 146 0.88 -2.60 0.14
C ILE A 146 0.91 -3.94 0.90
N ARG A 147 0.19 -4.95 0.41
CA ARG A 147 0.13 -6.29 1.01
C ARG A 147 1.47 -7.00 1.03
N ALA A 148 2.22 -6.97 -0.07
CA ALA A 148 3.56 -7.56 -0.14
C ALA A 148 4.52 -6.96 0.90
N SER A 149 4.39 -5.66 1.18
CA SER A 149 5.17 -4.95 2.20
C SER A 149 4.77 -5.36 3.63
N GLY A 150 3.48 -5.61 3.88
CA GLY A 150 2.93 -6.05 5.17
C GLY A 150 3.40 -7.46 5.56
N GLU A 151 3.37 -8.41 4.64
CA GLU A 151 3.81 -9.80 4.88
C GLU A 151 5.31 -9.91 5.21
N GLY A 152 6.16 -9.09 4.57
CA GLY A 152 7.59 -9.01 4.87
C GLY A 152 7.89 -8.55 6.30
N SER A 153 7.10 -7.62 6.83
CA SER A 153 7.23 -7.09 8.20
C SER A 153 6.80 -8.12 9.27
N HIS A 154 5.81 -8.97 8.98
CA HIS A 154 5.38 -10.02 9.90
C HIS A 154 6.38 -11.18 10.01
N ARG A 155 7.02 -11.59 8.90
CA ARG A 155 8.06 -12.65 8.92
C ARG A 155 9.28 -12.25 9.74
N GLN A 156 9.71 -11.00 9.72
CA GLN A 156 10.84 -10.54 10.54
C GLN A 156 10.50 -10.49 12.04
N LYS A 157 9.25 -10.13 12.41
CA LYS A 157 8.84 -10.08 13.83
C LYS A 157 8.65 -11.47 14.45
N THR A 158 8.25 -12.47 13.70
CA THR A 158 8.12 -13.86 14.18
C THR A 158 9.47 -14.56 14.29
N ALA A 159 10.42 -14.30 13.39
CA ALA A 159 11.77 -14.85 13.48
C ALA A 159 12.56 -14.30 14.69
N SER A 160 12.36 -13.04 15.08
CA SER A 160 13.03 -12.45 16.24
C SER A 160 12.42 -12.88 17.60
N LYS A 161 11.17 -13.36 17.61
CA LYS A 161 10.49 -13.85 18.83
C LYS A 161 10.76 -15.32 19.10
N ALA A 162 11.08 -16.11 18.07
CA ALA A 162 11.42 -17.53 18.19
C ALA A 162 12.84 -17.79 18.74
N ALA A 163 13.71 -16.76 18.74
CA ALA A 163 15.10 -16.89 19.22
C ALA A 163 15.28 -16.63 20.74
N LYS A 164 14.20 -16.40 21.50
CA LYS A 164 14.29 -16.03 22.94
C LYS A 164 13.48 -16.88 23.90
N SER A 165 13.06 -18.08 23.54
CA SER A 165 12.42 -19.01 24.49
C SER A 165 12.92 -20.43 24.29
N GLN A 166 13.92 -20.84 25.06
CA GLN A 166 14.16 -22.25 25.40
C GLN A 166 13.33 -22.57 26.65
N PRO A 167 12.58 -23.67 26.69
CA PRO A 167 11.89 -24.09 27.91
C PRO A 167 12.75 -25.06 28.72
N GLU A 168 12.76 -24.77 30.00
CA GLU A 168 13.26 -25.63 31.08
C GLU A 168 12.32 -26.83 31.31
N VAL A 169 12.92 -27.97 31.53
CA VAL A 169 12.27 -29.29 31.67
C VAL A 169 11.71 -29.45 33.07
N ALA A 170 10.51 -29.92 33.26
CA ALA A 170 10.04 -30.55 34.48
C ALA A 170 9.08 -31.71 34.19
N GLU A 171 9.31 -32.79 34.93
CA GLU A 171 8.83 -34.17 34.80
C GLU A 171 7.33 -34.41 35.08
N LEU A 172 6.93 -35.58 34.63
CA LEU A 172 5.68 -36.33 34.70
C LEU A 172 5.05 -36.56 36.10
N PRO A 173 3.78 -37.03 36.23
CA PRO A 173 3.57 -38.49 36.18
C PRO A 173 2.28 -39.03 35.48
N LYS A 174 2.33 -40.35 35.24
CA LYS A 174 1.42 -41.26 34.55
C LYS A 174 0.11 -41.56 35.29
N ALA A 175 -0.94 -41.96 34.53
CA ALA A 175 -1.84 -43.11 34.75
C ALA A 175 -2.94 -43.06 33.63
N GLU A 176 -3.21 -44.02 32.96
CA GLU A 176 -3.62 -45.42 32.79
C GLU A 176 -5.01 -45.56 32.13
N LYS A 177 -5.01 -46.25 30.96
CA LYS A 177 -5.93 -47.20 30.36
C LYS A 177 -7.45 -47.01 30.34
N LYS A 178 -8.07 -47.12 29.15
CA LYS A 178 -8.83 -48.32 28.73
C LYS A 178 -9.15 -48.36 27.23
N LYS A 179 -9.07 -49.60 26.73
CA LYS A 179 -9.24 -50.10 25.37
C LYS A 179 -10.69 -50.03 24.87
N GLN A 180 -10.89 -49.89 23.56
CA GLN A 180 -11.63 -50.86 22.73
C GLN A 180 -11.44 -50.61 21.24
N LYS A 181 -11.23 -51.67 20.47
CA LYS A 181 -11.00 -51.85 19.04
C LYS A 181 -12.08 -52.77 18.47
N PRO A 182 -12.13 -53.06 17.16
CA PRO A 182 -12.56 -52.40 15.94
C PRO A 182 -13.76 -53.12 15.27
N PRO A 183 -14.11 -52.93 13.97
CA PRO A 183 -13.37 -53.49 12.84
C PRO A 183 -13.43 -52.75 11.47
N ALA A 184 -12.36 -53.00 10.71
CA ALA A 184 -12.20 -53.38 9.30
C ALA A 184 -12.54 -52.43 8.15
N SER A 185 -11.48 -52.00 7.52
CA SER A 185 -10.92 -52.24 6.17
C SER A 185 -11.60 -51.57 5.00
N ILE A 186 -10.84 -50.75 4.25
CA ILE A 186 -10.46 -51.01 2.86
C ILE A 186 -9.26 -50.09 2.50
N SER A 187 -8.30 -50.71 1.83
CA SER A 187 -7.02 -50.27 1.29
C SER A 187 -7.13 -49.18 0.25
N SER A 188 -6.29 -48.15 0.34
CA SER A 188 -5.59 -47.57 -0.83
C SER A 188 -4.33 -46.83 -0.38
N ALA A 189 -3.23 -47.06 -1.09
CA ALA A 189 -1.87 -46.63 -0.79
C ALA A 189 -1.68 -45.12 -0.73
N PRO A 190 -0.69 -44.61 0.06
CA PRO A 190 -0.43 -43.20 0.16
C PRO A 190 0.41 -42.70 -1.03
N ALA A 191 -0.10 -41.67 -1.72
CA ALA A 191 0.68 -40.88 -2.64
C ALA A 191 1.71 -40.05 -1.85
N ALA A 192 2.94 -40.02 -2.34
CA ALA A 192 4.05 -39.27 -1.77
C ALA A 192 3.74 -37.76 -1.70
N PRO A 193 4.20 -37.03 -0.66
CA PRO A 193 4.03 -35.61 -0.59
C PRO A 193 4.83 -34.91 -1.71
N PRO A 194 4.29 -33.83 -2.33
CA PRO A 194 5.05 -33.07 -3.32
C PRO A 194 6.24 -32.41 -2.63
N ALA A 195 7.40 -32.54 -3.28
CA ALA A 195 8.65 -31.94 -2.86
C ALA A 195 8.49 -30.44 -2.61
N LEU A 196 8.99 -29.96 -1.46
CA LEU A 196 9.17 -28.54 -1.22
C LEU A 196 10.03 -27.95 -2.35
N SER A 197 9.39 -27.19 -3.22
CA SER A 197 10.11 -26.33 -4.15
C SER A 197 10.81 -25.26 -3.32
N THR A 198 12.14 -25.28 -3.33
CA THR A 198 12.98 -24.17 -2.88
C THR A 198 12.51 -22.88 -3.56
N PRO A 199 12.38 -21.76 -2.84
CA PRO A 199 12.08 -20.49 -3.48
C PRO A 199 13.17 -20.18 -4.51
N PRO A 200 12.81 -19.71 -5.73
CA PRO A 200 13.80 -19.35 -6.73
C PRO A 200 14.70 -18.26 -6.14
N ALA A 201 16.00 -18.38 -6.40
CA ALA A 201 17.00 -17.35 -6.14
C ALA A 201 16.51 -16.01 -6.72
N PRO A 202 16.86 -14.84 -6.13
CA PRO A 202 16.41 -13.55 -6.62
C PRO A 202 16.86 -13.40 -8.07
N ALA A 203 15.90 -13.55 -9.00
CA ALA A 203 16.10 -13.21 -10.39
C ALA A 203 16.56 -11.75 -10.44
N GLU A 204 17.58 -11.45 -11.21
CA GLU A 204 18.03 -10.08 -11.50
C GLU A 204 16.82 -9.27 -11.96
N ARG A 205 16.31 -8.43 -11.07
CA ARG A 205 15.14 -7.60 -11.32
C ARG A 205 15.61 -6.44 -12.18
N LYS A 206 15.58 -6.61 -13.48
CA LYS A 206 15.89 -5.52 -14.43
C LYS A 206 14.76 -4.49 -14.31
N VAL A 207 15.14 -3.29 -13.90
CA VAL A 207 14.24 -2.13 -13.91
C VAL A 207 13.91 -1.83 -15.38
N PRO A 208 12.63 -1.57 -15.73
CA PRO A 208 12.25 -1.20 -17.09
C PRO A 208 13.04 0.02 -17.57
N SER A 209 13.50 0.00 -18.83
CA SER A 209 14.26 1.10 -19.43
C SER A 209 13.49 2.43 -19.44
N GLU A 210 12.16 2.37 -19.44
CA GLU A 210 11.29 3.55 -19.34
C GLU A 210 11.44 4.26 -18.00
N ILE A 211 11.61 3.50 -16.92
CA ILE A 211 11.83 4.05 -15.56
C ILE A 211 13.23 4.64 -15.44
N GLU A 212 14.23 4.00 -16.01
CA GLU A 212 15.59 4.55 -16.07
C GLU A 212 15.61 5.88 -16.84
N ALA A 213 14.90 5.96 -17.98
CA ALA A 213 14.77 7.18 -18.77
C ALA A 213 14.02 8.28 -18.00
N LEU A 214 12.92 7.92 -17.29
CA LEU A 214 12.17 8.86 -16.47
C LEU A 214 13.03 9.45 -15.34
N ILE A 215 13.86 8.63 -14.70
CA ILE A 215 14.78 9.07 -13.64
C ILE A 215 15.83 9.99 -14.23
N ALA A 216 16.45 9.65 -15.35
CA ALA A 216 17.47 10.47 -16.01
C ALA A 216 16.94 11.85 -16.41
N ASP A 217 15.80 11.90 -17.12
CA ASP A 217 15.11 13.14 -17.46
C ASP A 217 14.72 13.97 -16.22
N SER A 218 14.40 13.29 -15.11
CA SER A 218 14.07 13.97 -13.87
C SER A 218 15.30 14.54 -13.17
N ILE A 219 16.45 13.87 -13.25
CA ILE A 219 17.75 14.40 -12.75
C ILE A 219 18.15 15.63 -13.54
N GLU A 220 18.12 15.57 -14.86
CA GLU A 220 18.46 16.71 -15.74
C GLU A 220 17.61 17.96 -15.41
N ASN A 221 16.34 17.79 -15.05
CA ASN A 221 15.44 18.89 -14.71
C ASN A 221 15.73 19.57 -13.35
N ILE A 222 16.48 18.93 -12.44
CA ILE A 222 16.70 19.43 -11.07
C ILE A 222 18.17 19.45 -10.66
N ALA A 223 19.08 19.02 -11.55
CA ALA A 223 20.51 19.01 -11.28
C ALA A 223 21.06 20.42 -11.07
N ASP A 224 22.03 20.55 -10.17
CA ASP A 224 22.81 21.77 -9.98
C ASP A 224 23.87 21.96 -11.10
N GLU A 225 24.67 23.00 -11.00
CA GLU A 225 25.72 23.31 -11.98
C GLU A 225 26.80 22.22 -12.09
N ASP A 226 26.96 21.38 -11.06
CA ASP A 226 27.89 20.25 -11.02
C ASP A 226 27.23 18.95 -11.53
N GLY A 227 25.97 18.99 -11.93
CA GLY A 227 25.18 17.85 -12.42
C GLY A 227 24.61 16.97 -11.31
N TYR A 228 24.60 17.42 -10.05
CA TYR A 228 24.04 16.68 -8.93
C TYR A 228 22.60 17.10 -8.61
N ALA A 229 21.73 16.10 -8.40
CA ALA A 229 20.35 16.29 -7.99
C ALA A 229 20.10 15.74 -6.57
N SER A 230 19.27 16.42 -5.78
CA SER A 230 18.86 15.93 -4.46
C SER A 230 17.91 14.74 -4.59
N MET A 231 18.18 13.65 -3.84
CA MET A 231 17.31 12.47 -3.78
C MET A 231 15.87 12.81 -3.36
N SER A 232 15.71 13.78 -2.46
CA SER A 232 14.39 14.20 -1.97
C SER A 232 13.59 14.93 -3.06
N GLU A 233 14.24 15.82 -3.81
CA GLU A 233 13.62 16.54 -4.91
C GLU A 233 13.29 15.61 -6.06
N LEU A 234 14.19 14.67 -6.38
CA LEU A 234 13.94 13.64 -7.37
C LEU A 234 12.71 12.82 -7.01
N GLY A 235 12.61 12.30 -5.77
CA GLY A 235 11.46 11.53 -5.32
C GLY A 235 10.14 12.29 -5.48
N ASN A 236 10.13 13.57 -5.13
CA ASN A 236 8.95 14.42 -5.29
C ASN A 236 8.62 14.67 -6.77
N LEU A 237 9.62 14.84 -7.63
CA LEU A 237 9.41 15.07 -9.06
C LEU A 237 8.89 13.81 -9.77
N LEU A 238 9.44 12.64 -9.42
CA LEU A 238 9.01 11.37 -9.99
C LEU A 238 7.52 11.10 -9.71
N VAL A 239 7.06 11.30 -8.48
CA VAL A 239 5.63 11.15 -8.13
C VAL A 239 4.76 12.19 -8.85
N LYS A 240 5.25 13.43 -9.06
CA LYS A 240 4.51 14.44 -9.84
C LYS A 240 4.39 14.09 -11.32
N LYS A 241 5.44 13.49 -11.92
CA LYS A 241 5.43 13.04 -13.33
C LYS A 241 4.60 11.76 -13.50
N GLN A 242 4.70 10.85 -12.54
CA GLN A 242 4.05 9.55 -12.58
C GLN A 242 3.47 9.22 -11.18
N PRO A 243 2.16 9.46 -10.94
CA PRO A 243 1.55 9.31 -9.61
C PRO A 243 1.64 7.91 -9.01
N ASP A 244 1.70 6.86 -9.83
CA ASP A 244 1.88 5.46 -9.41
C ASP A 244 3.36 5.04 -9.27
N PHE A 245 4.31 5.99 -9.41
CA PHE A 245 5.72 5.68 -9.18
C PHE A 245 5.95 5.34 -7.70
N ASP A 246 6.35 4.11 -7.45
CA ASP A 246 6.78 3.62 -6.15
C ASP A 246 7.91 2.60 -6.34
N PRO A 247 9.08 2.73 -5.66
CA PRO A 247 10.17 1.76 -5.74
C PRO A 247 9.73 0.32 -5.42
N ARG A 248 8.69 0.16 -4.60
CA ARG A 248 8.11 -1.14 -4.24
C ARG A 248 7.50 -1.88 -5.44
N ASN A 249 7.02 -1.15 -6.46
CA ASN A 249 6.52 -1.74 -7.71
C ASN A 249 7.62 -2.53 -8.45
N PHE A 250 8.87 -2.14 -8.24
CA PHE A 250 10.07 -2.78 -8.84
C PHE A 250 10.78 -3.71 -7.84
N GLY A 251 10.19 -3.93 -6.65
CA GLY A 251 10.70 -4.82 -5.62
C GLY A 251 11.78 -4.22 -4.72
N PHE A 252 11.93 -2.89 -4.71
CA PHE A 252 12.87 -2.18 -3.85
C PHE A 252 12.14 -1.46 -2.71
N SER A 253 12.63 -1.58 -1.49
CA SER A 253 12.01 -0.95 -0.33
C SER A 253 12.19 0.58 -0.25
N LYS A 254 13.15 1.14 -0.99
CA LYS A 254 13.51 2.56 -0.98
C LYS A 254 13.99 2.99 -2.37
N LEU A 255 13.74 4.28 -2.70
CA LEU A 255 14.21 4.88 -3.95
C LEU A 255 15.73 4.79 -4.10
N THR A 256 16.50 5.02 -3.04
CA THR A 256 17.96 4.89 -3.04
C THR A 256 18.41 3.51 -3.52
N ARG A 257 17.74 2.44 -3.03
CA ARG A 257 18.07 1.06 -3.43
C ARG A 257 17.73 0.77 -4.88
N LEU A 258 16.63 1.34 -5.37
CA LEU A 258 16.25 1.24 -6.78
C LEU A 258 17.34 1.89 -7.66
N ILE A 259 17.80 3.09 -7.30
CA ILE A 259 18.81 3.84 -8.06
C ILE A 259 20.18 3.15 -7.97
N GLU A 260 20.61 2.68 -6.79
CA GLU A 260 21.85 1.93 -6.60
C GLU A 260 21.91 0.64 -7.43
N SER A 261 20.75 0.07 -7.80
CA SER A 261 20.69 -1.11 -8.69
C SER A 261 20.91 -0.80 -10.18
N MET A 262 20.93 0.49 -10.54
CA MET A 262 21.17 0.94 -11.92
C MET A 262 22.63 1.43 -12.04
N GLU A 263 23.38 0.86 -12.98
CA GLU A 263 24.80 1.21 -13.20
C GLU A 263 24.98 2.64 -13.73
N ARG A 264 23.91 3.21 -14.31
CA ARG A 264 23.89 4.51 -14.95
C ARG A 264 24.10 5.67 -13.95
N PHE A 265 23.59 5.54 -12.74
CA PHE A 265 23.57 6.64 -11.78
C PHE A 265 24.68 6.50 -10.73
N GLU A 266 25.22 7.64 -10.31
CA GLU A 266 26.14 7.73 -9.18
C GLU A 266 25.38 8.30 -7.98
N VAL A 267 25.59 7.70 -6.80
CA VAL A 267 24.98 8.13 -5.54
C VAL A 267 26.07 8.68 -4.64
N ASP A 268 25.97 9.97 -4.30
CA ASP A 268 26.89 10.66 -3.38
C ASP A 268 26.18 10.95 -2.04
N VAL A 269 26.82 10.55 -0.95
CA VAL A 269 26.29 10.73 0.41
C VAL A 269 27.08 11.81 1.12
N ARG A 270 26.51 13.02 1.21
CA ARG A 270 27.14 14.15 1.90
C ARG A 270 26.66 14.22 3.35
N HIS A 271 27.59 14.26 4.28
CA HIS A 271 27.33 14.41 5.71
C HIS A 271 27.26 15.90 6.05
N THR A 272 26.22 16.33 6.73
CA THR A 272 26.12 17.67 7.30
C THR A 272 26.88 17.76 8.63
N SER A 273 26.98 18.97 9.18
CA SER A 273 27.57 19.25 10.50
C SER A 273 26.91 18.43 11.64
N ASN A 274 25.73 17.87 11.41
CA ASN A 274 25.03 16.95 12.31
C ASN A 274 25.20 15.52 11.78
N PRO A 275 25.92 14.61 12.49
CA PRO A 275 26.25 13.26 12.01
C PRO A 275 25.02 12.36 11.77
N ASN A 276 23.84 12.75 12.29
CA ASN A 276 22.60 12.04 12.08
C ASN A 276 21.84 12.47 10.80
N ASN A 277 22.30 13.53 10.11
CA ASN A 277 21.63 14.07 8.94
C ASN A 277 22.49 13.81 7.69
N LYS A 278 22.06 12.89 6.84
CA LYS A 278 22.72 12.54 5.58
C LYS A 278 21.91 13.12 4.43
N HIS A 279 22.53 13.94 3.60
CA HIS A 279 21.96 14.35 2.33
C HIS A 279 22.48 13.44 1.23
N ILE A 280 21.57 12.87 0.45
CA ILE A 280 21.90 11.96 -0.66
C ILE A 280 21.69 12.74 -1.95
N PHE A 281 22.73 12.82 -2.74
CA PHE A 281 22.75 13.39 -4.08
C PHE A 281 22.99 12.29 -5.10
N LEU A 282 22.60 12.55 -6.34
CA LEU A 282 22.79 11.60 -7.44
C LEU A 282 23.11 12.36 -8.73
N LYS A 283 23.86 11.70 -9.61
CA LYS A 283 24.31 12.22 -10.91
C LYS A 283 24.13 11.16 -11.98
N ASP A 284 23.75 11.57 -13.20
CA ASP A 284 23.77 10.69 -14.37
C ASP A 284 25.20 10.59 -14.92
N LYS A 285 25.75 9.39 -15.02
CA LYS A 285 27.11 9.15 -15.54
C LYS A 285 27.24 9.27 -17.06
N LYS A 286 26.10 9.36 -17.77
CA LYS A 286 26.09 9.49 -19.24
C LYS A 286 26.12 10.93 -19.74
N GLU A 287 26.24 11.90 -18.85
CA GLU A 287 26.56 13.28 -19.22
C GLU A 287 28.06 13.54 -19.31
#